data_3bb083a6ed5dc430813f658a6006c828
#
_entry.id   3bb083a6ed5dc430813f658a6006c828
#
_cell.length_a   1.000
_cell.length_b   1.000
_cell.length_c   1.000
_cell.angle_alpha   90.00
_cell.angle_beta   90.00
_cell.angle_gamma   90.00
#
_symmetry.space_group_name_H-M   'P 1'
#
loop_
_entity.id
_entity.type
_entity.pdbx_description
1 polymer ?
#
loop_
_entity_poly.entity_id
_entity_poly.type
_entity_poly.pdbx_seq_one_letter_code
_entity_poly.pdbx_strand_id
1 'polypeptide(L)'
;VSYYKDAIVLAKKHEVPIVLDPVGCHAGAYRLSVVLDLIKTDAISLLRGNQSEIKAIYDALNINHKVDSSLSGKGVDGEQVEDSAIITYRLARQINCPVIATGEEDYVSDGIRVFTVPYGHSIMTAVTGTGCLLGAVLAAFFSSYCPFMYNMSIGEFLAYTLAYYGLAGES
;
A
#
# COMPACT_ATOMS: atom_id res chain seq x y z
N VAL A 1 2.22 -18.42 -10.12
CA VAL A 1 2.25 -18.25 -8.64
C VAL A 1 3.53 -18.81 -8.04
N SER A 2 4.07 -19.98 -8.49
CA SER A 2 5.32 -20.54 -7.96
C SER A 2 6.49 -19.55 -8.06
N TYR A 3 6.68 -18.91 -9.21
CA TYR A 3 7.79 -17.96 -9.43
C TYR A 3 7.81 -16.78 -8.43
N TYR A 4 6.64 -16.26 -8.03
CA TYR A 4 6.60 -15.20 -7.02
C TYR A 4 7.07 -15.70 -5.65
N LYS A 5 6.69 -16.94 -5.28
CA LYS A 5 7.13 -17.55 -4.01
C LYS A 5 8.64 -17.79 -4.01
N ASP A 6 9.18 -18.27 -5.13
CA ASP A 6 10.62 -18.48 -5.28
C ASP A 6 11.38 -17.15 -5.20
N ALA A 7 10.87 -16.09 -5.85
CA ALA A 7 11.45 -14.75 -5.78
C ALA A 7 11.45 -14.20 -4.35
N ILE A 8 10.34 -14.39 -3.60
CA ILE A 8 10.24 -13.97 -2.20
C ILE A 8 11.26 -14.69 -1.33
N VAL A 9 11.41 -16.01 -1.49
CA VAL A 9 12.39 -16.80 -0.74
C VAL A 9 13.81 -16.30 -1.00
N LEU A 10 14.11 -16.00 -2.27
CA LEU A 10 15.43 -15.49 -2.67
C LEU A 10 15.67 -14.09 -2.10
N ALA A 11 14.69 -13.19 -2.20
CA ALA A 11 14.78 -11.84 -1.66
C ALA A 11 14.99 -11.87 -0.14
N LYS A 12 14.22 -12.67 0.60
CA LYS A 12 14.43 -12.85 2.05
C LYS A 12 15.83 -13.35 2.37
N LYS A 13 16.34 -14.34 1.64
CA LYS A 13 17.68 -14.89 1.84
C LYS A 13 18.79 -13.83 1.69
N HIS A 14 18.58 -12.85 0.82
CA HIS A 14 19.56 -11.81 0.53
C HIS A 14 19.20 -10.44 1.13
N GLU A 15 18.19 -10.40 2.02
CA GLU A 15 17.72 -9.18 2.69
C GLU A 15 17.33 -8.05 1.72
N VAL A 16 16.84 -8.43 0.54
CA VAL A 16 16.37 -7.48 -0.47
C VAL A 16 14.93 -7.09 -0.17
N PRO A 17 14.61 -5.79 -0.03
CA PRO A 17 13.25 -5.35 0.23
C PRO A 17 12.32 -5.66 -0.96
N ILE A 18 11.07 -6.01 -0.64
CA ILE A 18 10.05 -6.37 -1.62
C ILE A 18 8.95 -5.31 -1.61
N VAL A 19 8.76 -4.65 -2.75
CA VAL A 19 7.62 -3.77 -3.00
C VAL A 19 6.55 -4.56 -3.76
N LEU A 20 5.37 -4.69 -3.16
CA LEU A 20 4.22 -5.36 -3.78
C LEU A 20 3.27 -4.32 -4.38
N ASP A 21 3.06 -4.42 -5.70
CA ASP A 21 2.02 -3.67 -6.43
C ASP A 21 0.90 -4.65 -6.84
N PRO A 22 -0.29 -4.61 -6.19
CA PRO A 22 -1.36 -5.58 -6.36
C PRO A 22 -2.25 -5.28 -7.57
N VAL A 23 -1.67 -4.96 -8.72
CA VAL A 23 -2.35 -4.47 -9.92
C VAL A 23 -3.61 -5.28 -10.25
N GLY A 24 -4.77 -4.59 -10.22
CA GLY A 24 -6.06 -5.16 -10.60
C GLY A 24 -6.61 -6.22 -9.64
N CYS A 25 -6.12 -6.29 -8.39
CA CYS A 25 -6.61 -7.26 -7.42
C CYS A 25 -8.09 -7.05 -7.04
N HIS A 26 -8.58 -5.81 -7.12
CA HIS A 26 -9.99 -5.48 -6.88
C HIS A 26 -10.94 -6.03 -7.96
N ALA A 27 -10.43 -6.32 -9.16
CA ALA A 27 -11.24 -6.75 -10.31
C ALA A 27 -11.38 -8.28 -10.45
N GLY A 28 -10.77 -9.08 -9.56
CA GLY A 28 -10.86 -10.53 -9.67
C GLY A 28 -10.42 -11.31 -8.44
N ALA A 29 -11.28 -12.24 -8.00
CA ALA A 29 -11.05 -13.05 -6.81
C ALA A 29 -9.71 -13.82 -6.83
N TYR A 30 -9.30 -14.34 -7.99
CA TYR A 30 -8.03 -15.05 -8.11
C TYR A 30 -6.82 -14.12 -7.88
N ARG A 31 -6.82 -12.91 -8.46
CA ARG A 31 -5.73 -11.94 -8.22
C ARG A 31 -5.65 -11.54 -6.76
N LEU A 32 -6.82 -11.28 -6.16
CA LEU A 32 -6.91 -10.94 -4.75
C LEU A 32 -6.37 -12.07 -3.87
N SER A 33 -6.74 -13.33 -4.13
CA SER A 33 -6.23 -14.47 -3.35
C SER A 33 -4.70 -14.61 -3.45
N VAL A 34 -4.12 -14.38 -4.63
CA VAL A 34 -2.65 -14.39 -4.79
C VAL A 34 -1.99 -13.29 -3.98
N VAL A 35 -2.54 -12.07 -4.01
CA VAL A 35 -2.02 -10.94 -3.22
C VAL A 35 -2.09 -11.24 -1.72
N LEU A 36 -3.22 -11.76 -1.25
CA LEU A 36 -3.37 -12.14 0.17
C LEU A 36 -2.39 -13.24 0.59
N ASP A 37 -2.13 -14.21 -0.28
CA ASP A 37 -1.13 -15.26 -0.02
C ASP A 37 0.29 -14.69 0.04
N LEU A 38 0.62 -13.68 -0.78
CA LEU A 38 1.91 -13.00 -0.72
C LEU A 38 2.06 -12.18 0.56
N ILE A 39 1.02 -11.45 0.97
CA ILE A 39 1.01 -10.69 2.23
C ILE A 39 1.25 -11.62 3.44
N LYS A 40 0.59 -12.79 3.47
CA LYS A 40 0.76 -13.80 4.54
C LYS A 40 2.18 -14.35 4.67
N THR A 41 3.05 -14.14 3.69
CA THR A 41 4.46 -14.59 3.79
C THR A 41 5.28 -13.74 4.76
N ASP A 42 4.75 -12.61 5.21
CA ASP A 42 5.45 -11.63 6.06
C ASP A 42 6.81 -11.20 5.47
N ALA A 43 6.85 -11.12 4.14
CA ALA A 43 8.06 -10.79 3.39
C ALA A 43 7.97 -9.45 2.68
N ILE A 44 6.77 -8.87 2.63
CA ILE A 44 6.53 -7.63 1.91
C ILE A 44 7.05 -6.47 2.75
N SER A 45 7.89 -5.65 2.16
CA SER A 45 8.50 -4.49 2.81
C SER A 45 7.69 -3.22 2.58
N LEU A 46 6.94 -3.16 1.50
CA LEU A 46 6.05 -2.05 1.13
C LEU A 46 4.91 -2.59 0.26
N LEU A 47 3.67 -2.27 0.63
CA LEU A 47 2.49 -2.48 -0.20
C LEU A 47 2.08 -1.15 -0.84
N ARG A 48 2.00 -1.10 -2.16
CA ARG A 48 1.55 0.09 -2.90
C ARG A 48 0.47 -0.28 -3.91
N GLY A 49 -0.69 0.33 -3.86
CA GLY A 49 -1.78 0.17 -4.81
C GLY A 49 -2.60 1.44 -4.96
N ASN A 50 -3.59 1.45 -5.85
CA ASN A 50 -4.59 2.51 -5.84
C ASN A 50 -5.58 2.31 -4.68
N GLN A 51 -6.38 3.33 -4.39
CA GLN A 51 -7.33 3.29 -3.26
C GLN A 51 -8.31 2.11 -3.34
N SER A 52 -8.76 1.73 -4.56
CA SER A 52 -9.65 0.59 -4.76
C SER A 52 -8.97 -0.75 -4.49
N GLU A 53 -7.71 -0.89 -4.87
CA GLU A 53 -6.89 -2.09 -4.60
C GLU A 53 -6.62 -2.24 -3.12
N ILE A 54 -6.21 -1.17 -2.45
CA ILE A 54 -5.95 -1.14 -1.01
C ILE A 54 -7.22 -1.45 -0.22
N LYS A 55 -8.36 -0.86 -0.61
CA LYS A 55 -9.66 -1.17 -0.02
C LYS A 55 -10.03 -2.64 -0.18
N ALA A 56 -9.88 -3.21 -1.38
CA ALA A 56 -10.21 -4.62 -1.63
C ALA A 56 -9.39 -5.58 -0.76
N ILE A 57 -8.10 -5.28 -0.55
CA ILE A 57 -7.24 -6.06 0.34
C ILE A 57 -7.70 -5.92 1.79
N TYR A 58 -7.97 -4.68 2.24
CA TYR A 58 -8.44 -4.41 3.60
C TYR A 58 -9.75 -5.13 3.90
N ASP A 59 -10.74 -5.02 3.00
CA ASP A 59 -12.03 -5.68 3.15
C ASP A 59 -11.87 -7.20 3.22
N ALA A 60 -11.05 -7.80 2.35
CA ALA A 60 -10.84 -9.24 2.32
C ALA A 60 -10.16 -9.78 3.60
N LEU A 61 -9.24 -9.01 4.19
CA LEU A 61 -8.59 -9.37 5.46
C LEU A 61 -9.55 -9.25 6.65
N ASN A 62 -10.57 -8.35 6.57
CA ASN A 62 -11.49 -8.08 7.66
C ASN A 62 -12.84 -8.82 7.58
N ILE A 63 -13.13 -9.51 6.47
CA ILE A 63 -14.35 -10.33 6.33
C ILE A 63 -14.46 -11.35 7.49
N ASN A 64 -13.35 -11.92 7.93
CA ASN A 64 -13.32 -12.89 9.02
C ASN A 64 -13.43 -12.26 10.43
N HIS A 65 -13.21 -10.95 10.57
CA HIS A 65 -13.34 -10.24 11.86
C HIS A 65 -14.77 -9.75 12.15
N LYS A 66 -15.63 -9.66 11.14
CA LYS A 66 -17.06 -9.31 11.34
C LYS A 66 -17.86 -10.41 12.03
N VAL A 67 -17.34 -11.61 12.15
CA VAL A 67 -18.00 -12.74 12.84
C VAL A 67 -17.92 -12.61 14.37
N ASP A 68 -16.96 -11.83 14.90
CA ASP A 68 -16.72 -11.73 16.36
C ASP A 68 -17.21 -10.41 17.00
N SER A 69 -17.80 -9.48 16.24
CA SER A 69 -18.28 -8.21 16.77
C SER A 69 -19.75 -8.25 17.21
N SER A 70 -20.12 -9.21 18.06
CA SER A 70 -21.40 -9.19 18.78
C SER A 70 -21.43 -8.18 19.97
N LEU A 71 -20.44 -7.30 20.07
CA LEU A 71 -20.29 -6.32 21.17
C LEU A 71 -19.96 -4.92 20.64
N SER A 72 -20.79 -4.35 19.76
CA SER A 72 -20.82 -2.90 19.64
C SER A 72 -22.23 -2.43 19.31
N GLY A 73 -22.72 -1.54 20.17
CA GLY A 73 -24.09 -1.08 20.23
C GLY A 73 -24.58 -0.43 18.95
N LYS A 74 -25.88 -0.52 18.80
CA LYS A 74 -26.77 0.13 17.85
C LYS A 74 -26.36 1.57 17.50
N GLY A 75 -26.31 1.86 16.23
CA GLY A 75 -26.43 3.23 15.76
C GLY A 75 -26.03 3.41 14.29
N VAL A 76 -27.05 3.66 13.48
CA VAL A 76 -27.06 4.37 12.20
C VAL A 76 -26.77 3.57 10.94
N ASP A 77 -27.86 3.30 10.22
CA ASP A 77 -27.92 3.01 8.78
C ASP A 77 -27.28 4.16 8.00
N GLY A 78 -26.11 3.91 7.49
CA GLY A 78 -25.34 4.70 6.53
C GLY A 78 -24.08 3.90 6.28
N GLU A 79 -23.89 3.35 5.08
CA GLU A 79 -22.58 2.91 4.64
C GLU A 79 -21.67 4.15 4.70
N GLN A 80 -20.97 4.32 5.82
CA GLN A 80 -19.90 5.28 5.91
C GLN A 80 -18.83 4.77 4.94
N VAL A 81 -18.65 5.49 3.83
CA VAL A 81 -17.49 5.31 2.96
C VAL A 81 -16.29 5.56 3.86
N GLU A 82 -15.61 4.48 4.25
CA GLU A 82 -14.46 4.56 5.11
C GLU A 82 -13.37 5.32 4.37
N ASP A 83 -12.87 6.39 4.97
CA ASP A 83 -11.87 7.28 4.39
C ASP A 83 -10.62 6.46 4.01
N SER A 84 -10.11 6.66 2.79
CA SER A 84 -8.93 5.97 2.28
C SER A 84 -7.70 6.15 3.17
N ALA A 85 -7.57 7.28 3.86
CA ALA A 85 -6.53 7.52 4.86
C ALA A 85 -6.65 6.54 6.04
N ILE A 86 -7.86 6.33 6.54
CA ILE A 86 -8.14 5.41 7.66
C ILE A 86 -7.88 3.96 7.25
N ILE A 87 -8.34 3.58 6.05
CA ILE A 87 -8.10 2.23 5.50
C ILE A 87 -6.60 1.97 5.37
N THR A 88 -5.85 2.93 4.79
CA THR A 88 -4.40 2.83 4.62
C THR A 88 -3.69 2.65 5.96
N TYR A 89 -4.08 3.42 6.98
CA TYR A 89 -3.53 3.31 8.33
C TYR A 89 -3.81 1.94 8.96
N ARG A 90 -5.07 1.51 8.92
CA ARG A 90 -5.49 0.24 9.54
C ARG A 90 -4.82 -0.95 8.87
N LEU A 91 -4.75 -0.92 7.52
CA LEU A 91 -4.09 -1.97 6.77
C LEU A 91 -2.60 -2.04 7.10
N ALA A 92 -1.90 -0.91 7.13
CA ALA A 92 -0.47 -0.86 7.47
C ALA A 92 -0.20 -1.49 8.85
N ARG A 93 -1.04 -1.19 9.85
CA ARG A 93 -0.94 -1.82 11.18
C ARG A 93 -1.22 -3.32 11.14
N GLN A 94 -2.24 -3.74 10.38
CA GLN A 94 -2.69 -5.12 10.34
C GLN A 94 -1.66 -6.04 9.70
N ILE A 95 -1.00 -5.58 8.62
CA ILE A 95 0.02 -6.37 7.91
C ILE A 95 1.44 -6.06 8.36
N ASN A 96 1.61 -5.16 9.34
CA ASN A 96 2.91 -4.72 9.87
C ASN A 96 3.89 -4.29 8.77
N CYS A 97 3.40 -3.53 7.80
CA CYS A 97 4.13 -3.13 6.61
C CYS A 97 3.65 -1.73 6.18
N PRO A 98 4.53 -0.81 5.76
CA PRO A 98 4.10 0.45 5.16
C PRO A 98 3.15 0.22 3.99
N VAL A 99 2.12 1.07 3.90
CA VAL A 99 1.11 1.02 2.84
C VAL A 99 0.98 2.37 2.17
N ILE A 100 0.89 2.36 0.85
CA ILE A 100 0.62 3.51 0.00
C ILE A 100 -0.67 3.26 -0.79
N ALA A 101 -1.62 4.18 -0.68
CA ALA A 101 -2.84 4.21 -1.46
C ALA A 101 -2.82 5.43 -2.39
N THR A 102 -2.66 5.21 -3.70
CA THR A 102 -2.61 6.28 -4.68
C THR A 102 -4.00 6.62 -5.23
N GLY A 103 -4.27 7.90 -5.47
CA GLY A 103 -5.55 8.41 -5.96
C GLY A 103 -5.48 9.86 -6.42
N GLU A 104 -6.54 10.59 -6.23
CA GLU A 104 -6.56 12.05 -6.40
C GLU A 104 -5.69 12.72 -5.32
N GLU A 105 -5.78 12.21 -4.11
CA GLU A 105 -4.81 12.42 -3.04
C GLU A 105 -4.17 11.08 -2.71
N ASP A 106 -2.85 11.07 -2.52
CA ASP A 106 -2.12 9.89 -2.12
C ASP A 106 -2.01 9.83 -0.59
N TYR A 107 -2.16 8.64 -0.05
CA TYR A 107 -2.02 8.37 1.38
C TYR A 107 -0.88 7.39 1.64
N VAL A 108 -0.03 7.72 2.60
CA VAL A 108 1.08 6.86 3.06
C VAL A 108 0.93 6.59 4.54
N SER A 109 1.06 5.35 4.95
CA SER A 109 1.10 5.02 6.38
C SER A 109 2.20 4.00 6.69
N ASP A 110 2.90 4.24 7.79
CA ASP A 110 3.84 3.30 8.41
C ASP A 110 3.20 2.48 9.55
N GLY A 111 1.85 2.58 9.70
CA GLY A 111 1.11 1.96 10.79
C GLY A 111 1.14 2.76 12.12
N ILE A 112 1.88 3.87 12.16
CA ILE A 112 1.94 4.80 13.30
C ILE A 112 1.27 6.12 12.94
N ARG A 113 1.57 6.65 11.77
CA ARG A 113 1.06 7.92 11.24
C ARG A 113 0.53 7.73 9.81
N VAL A 114 -0.28 8.70 9.37
CA VAL A 114 -0.70 8.85 7.98
C VAL A 114 -0.18 10.18 7.46
N PHE A 115 0.32 10.16 6.25
CA PHE A 115 0.75 11.33 5.49
C PHE A 115 -0.12 11.45 4.26
N THR A 116 -0.63 12.64 4.00
CA THR A 116 -1.34 12.99 2.76
C THR A 116 -0.37 13.67 1.81
N VAL A 117 -0.35 13.24 0.56
CA VAL A 117 0.52 13.79 -0.48
C VAL A 117 -0.34 14.31 -1.63
N PRO A 118 -0.57 15.64 -1.71
CA PRO A 118 -1.49 16.25 -2.67
C PRO A 118 -0.77 16.68 -3.97
N TYR A 119 0.27 15.96 -4.39
CA TYR A 119 1.06 16.30 -5.57
C TYR A 119 0.81 15.31 -6.71
N GLY A 120 0.79 15.80 -7.93
CA GLY A 120 0.59 15.04 -9.14
C GLY A 120 -0.38 15.75 -10.09
N HIS A 121 -0.34 15.40 -11.34
CA HIS A 121 -1.20 15.97 -12.37
C HIS A 121 -2.09 14.90 -13.01
N SER A 122 -3.32 15.28 -13.37
CA SER A 122 -4.27 14.35 -14.01
C SER A 122 -3.75 13.74 -15.30
N ILE A 123 -2.79 14.38 -16.00
CA ILE A 123 -2.14 13.85 -17.19
C ILE A 123 -1.41 12.53 -16.91
N MET A 124 -0.95 12.31 -15.69
CA MET A 124 -0.29 11.05 -15.30
C MET A 124 -1.22 9.85 -15.45
N THR A 125 -2.54 10.07 -15.32
CA THR A 125 -3.54 9.00 -15.50
C THR A 125 -3.75 8.64 -16.97
N ALA A 126 -3.41 9.54 -17.90
CA ALA A 126 -3.52 9.32 -19.33
C ALA A 126 -2.34 8.48 -19.91
N VAL A 127 -1.26 8.34 -19.14
CA VAL A 127 -0.08 7.58 -19.56
C VAL A 127 -0.09 6.22 -18.88
N THR A 128 -0.28 5.17 -19.67
CA THR A 128 -0.25 3.80 -19.16
C THR A 128 1.15 3.47 -18.60
N GLY A 129 1.19 2.92 -17.39
CA GLY A 129 2.43 2.47 -16.76
C GLY A 129 3.04 3.43 -15.74
N THR A 130 2.51 4.65 -15.59
CA THR A 130 2.97 5.60 -14.54
C THR A 130 2.91 4.98 -13.14
N GLY A 131 1.85 4.22 -12.83
CA GLY A 131 1.77 3.47 -11.58
C GLY A 131 2.89 2.44 -11.42
N CYS A 132 3.15 1.64 -12.46
CA CYS A 132 4.24 0.64 -12.41
C CYS A 132 5.62 1.33 -12.30
N LEU A 133 5.81 2.48 -12.96
CA LEU A 133 7.02 3.28 -12.83
C LEU A 133 7.19 3.79 -11.40
N LEU A 134 6.12 4.29 -10.79
CA LEU A 134 6.15 4.68 -9.38
C LEU A 134 6.59 3.52 -8.48
N GLY A 135 6.10 2.30 -8.72
CA GLY A 135 6.53 1.11 -7.98
C GLY A 135 8.04 0.88 -8.07
N ALA A 136 8.64 1.06 -9.24
CA ALA A 136 10.09 0.94 -9.43
C ALA A 136 10.87 2.07 -8.72
N VAL A 137 10.37 3.31 -8.80
CA VAL A 137 10.94 4.46 -8.09
C VAL A 137 10.90 4.23 -6.58
N LEU A 138 9.75 3.81 -6.04
CA LEU A 138 9.60 3.49 -4.63
C LEU A 138 10.57 2.38 -4.19
N ALA A 139 10.75 1.33 -4.99
CA ALA A 139 11.69 0.26 -4.68
C ALA A 139 13.14 0.77 -4.60
N ALA A 140 13.55 1.63 -5.54
CA ALA A 140 14.87 2.23 -5.55
C ALA A 140 15.12 3.11 -4.33
N PHE A 141 14.17 4.00 -4.01
CA PHE A 141 14.28 4.88 -2.84
C PHE A 141 14.20 4.08 -1.53
N PHE A 142 13.27 3.13 -1.43
CA PHE A 142 13.11 2.29 -0.23
C PHE A 142 14.39 1.51 0.09
N SER A 143 15.08 0.99 -0.93
CA SER A 143 16.34 0.27 -0.74
C SER A 143 17.47 1.16 -0.20
N SER A 144 17.38 2.48 -0.37
CA SER A 144 18.36 3.46 0.14
C SER A 144 17.99 4.03 1.51
N TYR A 145 16.80 3.68 2.05
CA TYR A 145 16.35 4.23 3.32
C TYR A 145 17.23 3.77 4.48
N CYS A 146 17.73 4.75 5.23
CA CYS A 146 18.49 4.53 6.45
C CYS A 146 17.98 5.49 7.55
N PRO A 147 17.28 4.98 8.59
CA PRO A 147 16.69 5.84 9.62
C PRO A 147 17.72 6.70 10.36
N PHE A 148 18.93 6.17 10.56
CA PHE A 148 20.02 6.93 11.22
C PHE A 148 20.58 8.06 10.37
N MET A 149 20.51 7.95 9.06
CA MET A 149 21.00 8.96 8.14
C MET A 149 19.99 10.09 7.94
N TYR A 150 18.71 9.74 7.80
CA TYR A 150 17.68 10.71 7.44
C TYR A 150 16.94 11.31 8.62
N ASN A 151 17.06 10.72 9.82
CA ASN A 151 16.36 11.15 11.04
C ASN A 151 14.85 11.35 10.84
N MET A 152 14.23 10.49 10.03
CA MET A 152 12.81 10.50 9.71
C MET A 152 12.25 9.09 9.71
N SER A 153 10.92 8.95 9.88
CA SER A 153 10.26 7.66 9.79
C SER A 153 10.20 7.16 8.35
N ILE A 154 10.00 5.86 8.17
CA ILE A 154 9.79 5.27 6.84
C ILE A 154 8.56 5.86 6.15
N GLY A 155 7.47 6.13 6.88
CA GLY A 155 6.27 6.75 6.33
C GLY A 155 6.55 8.16 5.78
N GLU A 156 7.30 8.96 6.52
CA GLU A 156 7.71 10.30 6.10
C GLU A 156 8.63 10.25 4.87
N PHE A 157 9.61 9.34 4.87
CA PHE A 157 10.51 9.14 3.72
C PHE A 157 9.74 8.76 2.44
N LEU A 158 8.78 7.85 2.57
CA LEU A 158 7.93 7.43 1.44
C LEU A 158 7.01 8.57 0.96
N ALA A 159 6.49 9.39 1.88
CA ALA A 159 5.70 10.56 1.51
C ALA A 159 6.52 11.59 0.71
N TYR A 160 7.77 11.86 1.09
CA TYR A 160 8.66 12.69 0.28
C TYR A 160 8.99 12.07 -1.08
N THR A 161 9.16 10.76 -1.16
CA THR A 161 9.38 10.06 -2.43
C THR A 161 8.18 10.22 -3.37
N LEU A 162 6.96 10.09 -2.85
CA LEU A 162 5.73 10.33 -3.60
C LEU A 162 5.61 11.79 -4.05
N ALA A 163 5.85 12.73 -3.15
CA ALA A 163 5.82 14.16 -3.48
C ALA A 163 6.82 14.49 -4.61
N TYR A 164 8.03 13.95 -4.54
CA TYR A 164 9.02 14.10 -5.61
C TYR A 164 8.52 13.56 -6.95
N TYR A 165 7.92 12.35 -6.94
CA TYR A 165 7.36 11.74 -8.15
C TYR A 165 6.17 12.54 -8.71
N GLY A 166 5.27 13.01 -7.84
CA GLY A 166 4.12 13.83 -8.21
C GLY A 166 4.55 15.16 -8.84
N LEU A 167 5.47 15.88 -8.20
CA LEU A 167 6.01 17.15 -8.71
C LEU A 167 6.72 16.97 -10.05
N ALA A 168 7.43 15.86 -10.27
CA ALA A 168 8.01 15.56 -11.58
C ALA A 168 6.95 15.32 -12.66
N GLY A 169 5.75 14.89 -12.28
CA GLY A 169 4.61 14.74 -13.19
C GLY A 169 3.85 16.04 -13.47
N GLU A 170 4.06 17.08 -12.68
CA GLU A 170 3.49 18.43 -12.89
C GLU A 170 4.35 19.31 -13.80
N SER A 171 5.63 18.97 -14.00
CA SER A 171 6.60 19.71 -14.81
C SER A 171 6.53 19.32 -16.29
#